data_591a6a686b1426549744755c7331d9c2
#
_entry.id   591a6a686b1426549744755c7331d9c2
#
_cell.length_a   1.000
_cell.length_b   1.000
_cell.length_c   1.000
_cell.angle_alpha   90.00
_cell.angle_beta   90.00
_cell.angle_gamma   90.00
#
_symmetry.space_group_name_H-M   'P 1'
#
loop_
_entity.id
_entity.type
_entity.pdbx_description
1 polymer ?
#
loop_
_entity_poly.entity_id
_entity_poly.type
_entity_poly.pdbx_seq_one_letter_code
_entity_poly.pdbx_strand_id
1 'polypeptide(L)'
;ISLFEDQFCLPPIKTIEAKITSKTKGILICNPSNPTGYLYSKEEIITLGKLVLKHNIFLIVDEVYREFIHDDVTQHYSVLQSKKLSNHSIMIDSVSKRYSLCGARVGCLVTKNKAIIANALKFAHLRLSPATYALMASEAAVNSSSSYLIYVKKEYTTRKKTLIYALEKIDGVRVSNPKGAFYCIVELPVDDAELFSKWMLTKFSDKK
;
A
#
# COMPACT_ATOMS: atom_id res chain seq x y z
N ILE A 1 -3.04 -15.35 -7.14
CA ILE A 1 -4.06 -14.30 -6.91
C ILE A 1 -4.68 -14.60 -5.58
N SER A 2 -4.65 -13.67 -4.64
CA SER A 2 -5.36 -13.78 -3.36
C SER A 2 -6.86 -13.59 -3.62
N LEU A 3 -7.69 -14.40 -2.96
CA LEU A 3 -9.13 -14.39 -3.14
C LEU A 3 -9.81 -13.62 -2.01
N PHE A 4 -11.06 -13.26 -2.22
CA PHE A 4 -11.89 -12.56 -1.23
C PHE A 4 -12.07 -13.43 0.02
N GLU A 5 -12.26 -14.74 -0.14
CA GLU A 5 -12.41 -15.73 0.92
C GLU A 5 -11.19 -15.76 1.86
N ASP A 6 -10.00 -15.57 1.31
CA ASP A 6 -8.74 -15.53 2.06
C ASP A 6 -8.40 -14.14 2.59
N GLN A 7 -9.34 -13.18 2.52
CA GLN A 7 -9.13 -11.77 2.88
C GLN A 7 -7.90 -11.17 2.18
N PHE A 8 -7.60 -11.64 0.96
CA PHE A 8 -6.47 -11.19 0.14
C PHE A 8 -5.10 -11.43 0.76
N CYS A 9 -4.96 -12.43 1.64
CA CYS A 9 -3.69 -12.77 2.28
C CYS A 9 -2.61 -13.20 1.28
N LEU A 10 -1.37 -13.26 1.77
CA LEU A 10 -0.25 -13.76 0.97
C LEU A 10 -0.51 -15.23 0.57
N PRO A 11 -0.47 -15.56 -0.74
CA PRO A 11 -0.58 -16.95 -1.17
C PRO A 11 0.55 -17.81 -0.60
N PRO A 12 0.38 -19.14 -0.53
CA PRO A 12 1.45 -20.03 -0.12
C PRO A 12 2.75 -19.75 -0.86
N ILE A 13 3.86 -19.65 -0.15
CA ILE A 13 5.15 -19.21 -0.73
C ILE A 13 5.59 -20.06 -1.93
N LYS A 14 5.28 -21.37 -1.92
CA LYS A 14 5.55 -22.27 -3.05
C LYS A 14 4.83 -21.85 -4.33
N THR A 15 3.60 -21.31 -4.20
CA THR A 15 2.82 -20.78 -5.35
C THR A 15 3.49 -19.56 -5.95
N ILE A 16 4.04 -18.68 -5.11
CA ILE A 16 4.79 -17.50 -5.55
C ILE A 16 6.09 -17.95 -6.21
N GLU A 17 6.82 -18.86 -5.56
CA GLU A 17 8.10 -19.35 -6.04
C GLU A 17 7.98 -19.99 -7.44
N ALA A 18 6.92 -20.77 -7.67
CA ALA A 18 6.64 -21.41 -8.97
C ALA A 18 6.44 -20.40 -10.12
N LYS A 19 6.20 -19.11 -9.82
CA LYS A 19 6.09 -18.04 -10.83
C LYS A 19 7.42 -17.34 -11.12
N ILE A 20 8.47 -17.62 -10.34
CA ILE A 20 9.79 -17.01 -10.54
C ILE A 20 10.48 -17.71 -11.71
N THR A 21 10.97 -16.93 -12.64
CA THR A 21 11.72 -17.38 -13.82
C THR A 21 13.06 -16.63 -13.92
N SER A 22 13.92 -16.99 -14.87
CA SER A 22 15.17 -16.27 -15.17
C SER A 22 14.95 -14.80 -15.56
N LYS A 23 13.74 -14.45 -15.99
CA LYS A 23 13.36 -13.06 -16.32
C LYS A 23 12.88 -12.27 -15.11
N THR A 24 12.52 -12.91 -13.99
CA THR A 24 12.03 -12.24 -12.79
C THR A 24 13.17 -11.46 -12.13
N LYS A 25 12.96 -10.16 -11.88
CA LYS A 25 13.94 -9.27 -11.25
C LYS A 25 13.55 -8.86 -9.84
N GLY A 26 12.29 -8.98 -9.49
CA GLY A 26 11.81 -8.62 -8.14
C GLY A 26 10.37 -9.02 -7.91
N ILE A 27 9.97 -8.95 -6.65
CA ILE A 27 8.59 -9.05 -6.19
C ILE A 27 8.21 -7.67 -5.68
N LEU A 28 7.09 -7.14 -6.18
CA LEU A 28 6.51 -5.87 -5.74
C LEU A 28 5.29 -6.16 -4.89
N ILE A 29 5.24 -5.57 -3.70
CA ILE A 29 4.05 -5.55 -2.84
C ILE A 29 3.76 -4.13 -2.37
N CYS A 30 2.51 -3.87 -1.98
CA CYS A 30 2.11 -2.65 -1.28
C CYS A 30 1.73 -3.03 0.15
N ASN A 31 2.32 -2.38 1.16
CA ASN A 31 2.13 -2.72 2.57
C ASN A 31 1.94 -1.48 3.44
N PRO A 32 0.73 -1.20 3.94
CA PRO A 32 -0.57 -1.85 3.67
C PRO A 32 -1.01 -1.76 2.21
N SER A 33 -1.79 -2.73 1.76
CA SER A 33 -2.09 -2.93 0.33
C SER A 33 -3.17 -2.00 -0.21
N ASN A 34 -2.94 -1.48 -1.38
CA ASN A 34 -3.96 -0.89 -2.26
C ASN A 34 -4.22 -1.90 -3.40
N PRO A 35 -5.48 -2.37 -3.62
CA PRO A 35 -6.74 -1.86 -3.07
C PRO A 35 -7.30 -2.68 -1.89
N THR A 36 -6.64 -3.72 -1.42
CA THR A 36 -7.26 -4.73 -0.55
C THR A 36 -7.27 -4.34 0.93
N GLY A 37 -6.45 -3.37 1.34
CA GLY A 37 -6.26 -3.03 2.75
C GLY A 37 -5.53 -4.12 3.56
N TYR A 38 -4.97 -5.13 2.88
CA TYR A 38 -4.19 -6.18 3.55
C TYR A 38 -2.92 -5.60 4.17
N LEU A 39 -2.63 -6.01 5.40
CA LEU A 39 -1.41 -5.65 6.12
C LEU A 39 -0.55 -6.89 6.28
N TYR A 40 0.60 -6.91 5.62
CA TYR A 40 1.55 -8.01 5.72
C TYR A 40 2.17 -8.07 7.12
N SER A 41 2.20 -9.25 7.71
CA SER A 41 2.88 -9.50 8.97
C SER A 41 4.40 -9.47 8.80
N LYS A 42 5.09 -9.33 9.92
CA LYS A 42 6.56 -9.45 9.96
C LYS A 42 7.04 -10.78 9.40
N GLU A 43 6.35 -11.87 9.73
CA GLU A 43 6.66 -13.23 9.31
C GLU A 43 6.52 -13.38 7.80
N GLU A 44 5.50 -12.78 7.20
CA GLU A 44 5.29 -12.78 5.74
C GLU A 44 6.38 -11.99 5.03
N ILE A 45 6.74 -10.81 5.52
CA ILE A 45 7.85 -10.02 4.96
C ILE A 45 9.17 -10.77 5.05
N ILE A 46 9.44 -11.44 6.19
CA ILE A 46 10.64 -12.26 6.34
C ILE A 46 10.62 -13.46 5.38
N THR A 47 9.46 -14.08 5.16
CA THR A 47 9.31 -15.24 4.28
C THR A 47 9.52 -14.84 2.82
N LEU A 48 8.92 -13.74 2.38
CA LEU A 48 9.21 -13.14 1.06
C LEU A 48 10.70 -12.77 0.94
N GLY A 49 11.28 -12.26 2.02
CA GLY A 49 12.70 -11.95 2.09
C GLY A 49 13.60 -13.17 1.86
N LYS A 50 13.29 -14.29 2.47
CA LYS A 50 14.02 -15.55 2.22
C LYS A 50 13.93 -15.98 0.75
N LEU A 51 12.75 -15.84 0.16
CA LEU A 51 12.51 -16.19 -1.24
C LEU A 51 13.34 -15.31 -2.20
N VAL A 52 13.33 -14.00 -2.00
CA VAL A 52 14.09 -13.09 -2.88
C VAL A 52 15.61 -13.29 -2.75
N LEU A 53 16.10 -13.61 -1.56
CA LEU A 53 17.51 -13.95 -1.34
C LEU A 53 17.89 -15.26 -2.06
N LYS A 54 17.04 -16.29 -1.96
CA LYS A 54 17.24 -17.58 -2.63
C LYS A 54 17.40 -17.44 -4.13
N HIS A 55 16.60 -16.57 -4.74
CA HIS A 55 16.57 -16.36 -6.20
C HIS A 55 17.42 -15.16 -6.66
N ASN A 56 18.12 -14.48 -5.75
CA ASN A 56 18.94 -13.29 -6.03
C ASN A 56 18.15 -12.20 -6.78
N ILE A 57 16.93 -11.91 -6.34
CA ILE A 57 16.04 -10.88 -6.86
C ILE A 57 15.74 -9.83 -5.80
N PHE A 58 14.95 -8.81 -6.11
CA PHE A 58 14.61 -7.72 -5.20
C PHE A 58 13.22 -7.88 -4.57
N LEU A 59 13.06 -7.44 -3.32
CA LEU A 59 11.77 -7.16 -2.69
C LEU A 59 11.53 -5.65 -2.72
N ILE A 60 10.55 -5.23 -3.50
CA ILE A 60 10.14 -3.83 -3.65
C ILE A 60 8.86 -3.66 -2.85
N VAL A 61 8.84 -2.75 -1.87
CA VAL A 61 7.70 -2.54 -1.00
C VAL A 61 7.27 -1.09 -1.06
N ASP A 62 6.06 -0.85 -1.53
CA ASP A 62 5.40 0.44 -1.44
C ASP A 62 4.77 0.57 -0.05
N GLU A 63 5.33 1.47 0.78
CA GLU A 63 4.93 1.66 2.17
C GLU A 63 4.19 3.00 2.39
N VAL A 64 3.62 3.59 1.35
CA VAL A 64 2.97 4.92 1.44
C VAL A 64 1.79 4.96 2.41
N TYR A 65 1.20 3.81 2.75
CA TYR A 65 0.06 3.69 3.66
C TYR A 65 0.45 3.25 5.08
N ARG A 66 1.72 3.19 5.42
CA ARG A 66 2.21 2.63 6.70
C ARG A 66 1.64 3.29 7.97
N GLU A 67 1.18 4.54 7.89
CA GLU A 67 0.54 5.23 9.02
C GLU A 67 -0.95 4.88 9.19
N PHE A 68 -1.56 4.27 8.16
CA PHE A 68 -2.98 3.93 8.16
C PHE A 68 -3.16 2.47 8.56
N ILE A 69 -3.01 2.18 9.86
CA ILE A 69 -3.27 0.88 10.47
C ILE A 69 -4.45 1.06 11.42
N HIS A 70 -5.48 0.22 11.27
CA HIS A 70 -6.78 0.41 11.89
C HIS A 70 -6.96 -0.23 13.26
N ASP A 71 -5.91 -0.85 13.80
CA ASP A 71 -5.88 -1.30 15.19
C ASP A 71 -4.69 -0.67 15.94
N ASP A 72 -4.74 -0.73 17.28
CA ASP A 72 -3.72 -0.13 18.13
C ASP A 72 -2.64 -1.14 18.57
N VAL A 73 -2.82 -2.41 18.23
CA VAL A 73 -1.91 -3.51 18.62
C VAL A 73 -0.93 -3.84 17.51
N THR A 74 -1.42 -3.88 16.26
CA THR A 74 -0.61 -4.23 15.11
C THR A 74 0.29 -3.06 14.69
N GLN A 75 1.57 -3.34 14.51
CA GLN A 75 2.54 -2.36 14.02
C GLN A 75 2.96 -2.72 12.60
N HIS A 76 3.14 -1.69 11.78
CA HIS A 76 3.74 -1.85 10.46
C HIS A 76 5.19 -2.35 10.60
N TYR A 77 5.51 -3.40 9.86
CA TYR A 77 6.88 -3.88 9.75
C TYR A 77 7.46 -3.45 8.39
N SER A 78 8.34 -2.45 8.42
CA SER A 78 9.02 -2.00 7.20
C SER A 78 10.04 -3.03 6.72
N VAL A 79 10.14 -3.21 5.40
CA VAL A 79 11.16 -4.06 4.78
C VAL A 79 12.59 -3.62 5.15
N LEU A 80 12.79 -2.34 5.48
CA LEU A 80 14.09 -1.78 5.89
C LEU A 80 14.53 -2.25 7.28
N GLN A 81 13.64 -2.78 8.11
CA GLN A 81 13.99 -3.34 9.42
C GLN A 81 14.72 -4.68 9.30
N SER A 82 14.60 -5.35 8.16
CA SER A 82 15.29 -6.62 7.92
C SER A 82 16.74 -6.39 7.49
N LYS A 83 17.70 -6.52 8.43
CA LYS A 83 19.13 -6.39 8.13
C LYS A 83 19.61 -7.35 7.04
N LYS A 84 19.02 -8.56 6.95
CA LYS A 84 19.37 -9.57 5.95
C LYS A 84 18.99 -9.16 4.53
N LEU A 85 18.00 -8.28 4.37
CA LEU A 85 17.51 -7.81 3.08
C LEU A 85 18.18 -6.51 2.61
N SER A 86 19.14 -5.96 3.35
CA SER A 86 19.71 -4.62 3.11
C SER A 86 20.05 -4.32 1.65
N ASN A 87 20.62 -5.30 0.92
CA ASN A 87 21.00 -5.14 -0.47
C ASN A 87 19.93 -5.63 -1.48
N HIS A 88 18.87 -6.27 -1.01
CA HIS A 88 17.81 -6.86 -1.84
C HIS A 88 16.44 -6.23 -1.58
N SER A 89 16.37 -5.20 -0.74
CA SER A 89 15.12 -4.47 -0.47
C SER A 89 15.15 -3.05 -1.02
N ILE A 90 14.01 -2.65 -1.56
CA ILE A 90 13.75 -1.28 -2.02
C ILE A 90 12.42 -0.86 -1.40
N MET A 91 12.43 0.20 -0.60
CA MET A 91 11.22 0.79 -0.05
C MET A 91 10.85 2.03 -0.85
N ILE A 92 9.58 2.17 -1.18
CA ILE A 92 9.00 3.35 -1.81
C ILE A 92 8.10 4.03 -0.77
N ASP A 93 8.23 5.34 -0.65
CA ASP A 93 7.40 6.15 0.23
C ASP A 93 7.07 7.51 -0.40
N SER A 94 6.09 8.21 0.15
CA SER A 94 5.64 9.50 -0.38
C SER A 94 4.94 10.31 0.71
N VAL A 95 5.01 11.63 0.59
CA VAL A 95 4.21 12.56 1.41
C VAL A 95 2.73 12.57 1.03
N SER A 96 2.39 11.98 -0.12
CA SER A 96 1.05 12.06 -0.74
C SER A 96 -0.07 11.59 0.18
N LYS A 97 0.11 10.44 0.85
CA LYS A 97 -0.94 9.83 1.67
C LYS A 97 -0.83 10.26 3.12
N ARG A 98 0.36 10.12 3.67
CA ARG A 98 0.66 10.43 5.07
C ARG A 98 0.29 11.85 5.48
N TYR A 99 0.57 12.83 4.62
CA TYR A 99 0.38 14.25 4.91
C TYR A 99 -0.68 14.92 4.02
N SER A 100 -1.52 14.13 3.33
CA SER A 100 -2.54 14.65 2.39
C SER A 100 -1.96 15.57 1.31
N LEU A 101 -0.70 15.38 0.94
CA LEU A 101 0.04 16.20 -0.03
C LEU A 101 0.16 15.52 -1.40
N CYS A 102 -0.91 14.90 -1.88
CA CYS A 102 -0.89 14.18 -3.16
C CYS A 102 -0.57 15.09 -4.36
N GLY A 103 -0.92 16.37 -4.29
CA GLY A 103 -0.61 17.38 -5.30
C GLY A 103 0.86 17.81 -5.33
N ALA A 104 1.62 17.63 -4.26
CA ALA A 104 3.04 18.01 -4.20
C ALA A 104 3.94 17.16 -5.12
N ARG A 105 3.52 15.92 -5.44
CA ARG A 105 4.27 14.97 -6.30
C ARG A 105 5.68 14.65 -5.79
N VAL A 106 5.84 14.52 -4.46
CA VAL A 106 7.11 14.21 -3.79
C VAL A 106 7.04 12.83 -3.16
N GLY A 107 8.02 12.01 -3.49
CA GLY A 107 8.23 10.67 -2.92
C GLY A 107 9.71 10.32 -2.91
N CYS A 108 10.04 9.18 -2.34
CA CYS A 108 11.41 8.71 -2.24
C CYS A 108 11.52 7.20 -2.48
N LEU A 109 12.69 6.81 -2.97
CA LEU A 109 13.16 5.43 -3.03
C LEU A 109 14.26 5.28 -1.98
N VAL A 110 14.13 4.29 -1.11
CA VAL A 110 15.08 4.04 -0.03
C VAL A 110 15.62 2.61 -0.14
N THR A 111 16.93 2.49 -0.22
CA THR A 111 17.64 1.20 -0.23
C THR A 111 19.06 1.36 0.27
N LYS A 112 19.68 0.30 0.76
CA LYS A 112 21.12 0.26 1.08
C LYS A 112 21.96 -0.22 -0.10
N ASN A 113 21.34 -0.67 -1.18
CA ASN A 113 22.04 -1.11 -2.39
C ASN A 113 22.58 0.09 -3.17
N LYS A 114 23.91 0.30 -3.11
CA LYS A 114 24.56 1.44 -3.77
C LYS A 114 24.39 1.45 -5.29
N ALA A 115 24.35 0.28 -5.93
CA ALA A 115 24.17 0.19 -7.39
C ALA A 115 22.74 0.63 -7.79
N ILE A 116 21.72 0.26 -7.00
CA ILE A 116 20.35 0.74 -7.21
C ILE A 116 20.30 2.26 -7.06
N ILE A 117 20.88 2.83 -6.00
CA ILE A 117 20.91 4.29 -5.80
C ILE A 117 21.59 4.99 -6.97
N ALA A 118 22.77 4.53 -7.39
CA ALA A 118 23.50 5.14 -8.52
C ALA A 118 22.67 5.15 -9.81
N ASN A 119 21.97 4.07 -10.11
CA ASN A 119 21.11 4.01 -11.29
C ASN A 119 19.81 4.82 -11.14
N ALA A 120 19.17 4.78 -9.97
CA ALA A 120 17.98 5.58 -9.69
C ALA A 120 18.27 7.10 -9.82
N LEU A 121 19.45 7.55 -9.37
CA LEU A 121 19.88 8.94 -9.53
C LEU A 121 20.00 9.36 -11.00
N LYS A 122 20.47 8.49 -11.90
CA LYS A 122 20.51 8.79 -13.33
C LYS A 122 19.13 9.08 -13.90
N PHE A 123 18.12 8.26 -13.53
CA PHE A 123 16.73 8.50 -13.92
C PHE A 123 16.14 9.74 -13.25
N ALA A 124 16.51 10.01 -12.00
CA ALA A 124 16.08 11.23 -11.31
C ALA A 124 16.61 12.49 -11.99
N HIS A 125 17.87 12.48 -12.44
CA HIS A 125 18.47 13.59 -13.18
C HIS A 125 17.76 13.83 -14.52
N LEU A 126 17.34 12.77 -15.23
CA LEU A 126 16.56 12.89 -16.47
C LEU A 126 15.18 13.52 -16.24
N ARG A 127 14.56 13.21 -15.10
CA ARG A 127 13.26 13.77 -14.71
C ARG A 127 13.34 15.20 -14.17
N LEU A 128 14.50 15.62 -13.71
CA LEU A 128 14.73 16.81 -12.89
C LEU A 128 14.12 16.68 -11.47
N SER A 129 14.40 17.67 -10.62
CA SER A 129 13.92 17.67 -9.24
C SER A 129 12.41 17.99 -9.17
N PRO A 130 11.69 17.59 -8.11
CA PRO A 130 10.40 18.15 -7.79
C PRO A 130 10.49 19.69 -7.65
N ALA A 131 9.36 20.38 -7.83
CA ALA A 131 9.29 21.84 -7.68
C ALA A 131 9.73 22.26 -6.26
N THR A 132 10.49 23.35 -6.16
CA THR A 132 11.06 23.84 -4.89
C THR A 132 9.99 24.05 -3.81
N TYR A 133 8.84 24.66 -4.14
CA TYR A 133 7.75 24.86 -3.19
C TYR A 133 7.15 23.52 -2.69
N ALA A 134 7.13 22.49 -3.54
CA ALA A 134 6.66 21.16 -3.14
C ALA A 134 7.65 20.48 -2.17
N LEU A 135 8.95 20.69 -2.35
CA LEU A 135 9.97 20.22 -1.43
C LEU A 135 9.88 20.94 -0.07
N MET A 136 9.71 22.27 -0.07
CA MET A 136 9.51 23.06 1.15
C MET A 136 8.25 22.62 1.92
N ALA A 137 7.13 22.42 1.21
CA ALA A 137 5.89 21.92 1.82
C ALA A 137 6.08 20.50 2.40
N SER A 138 6.83 19.64 1.71
CA SER A 138 7.13 18.29 2.18
C SER A 138 8.02 18.29 3.42
N GLU A 139 9.02 19.16 3.48
CA GLU A 139 9.89 19.36 4.65
C GLU A 139 9.06 19.82 5.85
N ALA A 140 8.22 20.84 5.68
CA ALA A 140 7.33 21.31 6.73
C ALA A 140 6.38 20.19 7.22
N ALA A 141 5.84 19.39 6.31
CA ALA A 141 4.96 18.26 6.66
C ALA A 141 5.69 17.18 7.47
N VAL A 142 6.91 16.81 7.09
CA VAL A 142 7.70 15.80 7.81
C VAL A 142 8.07 16.29 9.22
N ASN A 143 8.27 17.59 9.41
CA ASN A 143 8.58 18.22 10.69
C ASN A 143 7.31 18.59 11.49
N SER A 144 6.11 18.27 11.00
CA SER A 144 4.87 18.53 11.73
C SER A 144 4.70 17.62 12.94
N SER A 145 3.83 18.04 13.88
CA SER A 145 3.53 17.25 15.09
C SER A 145 2.93 15.88 14.75
N SER A 146 3.34 14.86 15.50
CA SER A 146 2.74 13.52 15.43
C SER A 146 1.23 13.50 15.75
N SER A 147 0.71 14.52 16.42
CA SER A 147 -0.72 14.67 16.71
C SER A 147 -1.59 14.65 15.44
N TYR A 148 -1.07 15.19 14.33
CA TYR A 148 -1.75 15.13 13.04
C TYR A 148 -1.97 13.68 12.58
N LEU A 149 -0.93 12.85 12.63
CA LEU A 149 -1.02 11.45 12.21
C LEU A 149 -1.96 10.64 13.11
N ILE A 150 -1.94 10.90 14.41
CA ILE A 150 -2.87 10.29 15.39
C ILE A 150 -4.32 10.66 15.05
N TYR A 151 -4.58 11.93 14.79
CA TYR A 151 -5.90 12.41 14.40
C TYR A 151 -6.38 11.76 13.10
N VAL A 152 -5.55 11.76 12.07
CA VAL A 152 -5.88 11.19 10.75
C VAL A 152 -6.15 9.69 10.86
N LYS A 153 -5.31 8.94 11.61
CA LYS A 153 -5.53 7.51 11.86
C LYS A 153 -6.90 7.26 12.50
N LYS A 154 -7.24 8.02 13.55
CA LYS A 154 -8.53 7.92 14.26
C LYS A 154 -9.70 8.18 13.31
N GLU A 155 -9.61 9.23 12.51
CA GLU A 155 -10.64 9.63 11.55
C GLU A 155 -10.88 8.52 10.51
N TYR A 156 -9.83 7.99 9.87
CA TYR A 156 -9.98 6.91 8.88
C TYR A 156 -10.46 5.60 9.51
N THR A 157 -10.08 5.31 10.75
CA THR A 157 -10.61 4.16 11.49
C THR A 157 -12.12 4.30 11.73
N THR A 158 -12.59 5.50 12.05
CA THR A 158 -14.02 5.80 12.23
C THR A 158 -14.77 5.66 10.90
N ARG A 159 -14.26 6.25 9.82
CA ARG A 159 -14.84 6.14 8.46
C ARG A 159 -14.93 4.68 8.01
N LYS A 160 -13.87 3.90 8.22
CA LYS A 160 -13.87 2.46 7.95
C LYS A 160 -15.02 1.76 8.65
N LYS A 161 -15.16 1.94 9.97
CA LYS A 161 -16.21 1.31 10.76
C LYS A 161 -17.60 1.67 10.26
N THR A 162 -17.84 2.94 9.97
CA THR A 162 -19.12 3.44 9.44
C THR A 162 -19.43 2.81 8.09
N LEU A 163 -18.45 2.79 7.18
CA LEU A 163 -18.63 2.23 5.84
C LEU A 163 -18.93 0.73 5.88
N ILE A 164 -18.12 -0.05 6.60
CA ILE A 164 -18.30 -1.49 6.72
C ILE A 164 -19.66 -1.81 7.32
N TYR A 165 -20.01 -1.16 8.43
CA TYR A 165 -21.31 -1.34 9.09
C TYR A 165 -22.49 -1.03 8.17
N ALA A 166 -22.40 -0.02 7.32
CA ALA A 166 -23.46 0.31 6.36
C ALA A 166 -23.57 -0.74 5.24
N LEU A 167 -22.42 -1.20 4.72
CA LEU A 167 -22.37 -2.19 3.63
C LEU A 167 -22.85 -3.57 4.09
N GLU A 168 -22.51 -4.00 5.30
CA GLU A 168 -22.93 -5.29 5.88
C GLU A 168 -24.45 -5.41 6.07
N LYS A 169 -25.18 -4.29 6.04
CA LYS A 169 -26.65 -4.27 6.13
C LYS A 169 -27.37 -4.48 4.79
N ILE A 170 -26.63 -4.48 3.69
CA ILE A 170 -27.21 -4.64 2.35
C ILE A 170 -27.17 -6.10 1.99
N ASP A 171 -28.35 -6.69 1.74
CA ASP A 171 -28.48 -8.09 1.38
C ASP A 171 -27.66 -8.42 0.12
N GLY A 172 -26.92 -9.53 0.18
CA GLY A 172 -26.09 -10.00 -0.92
C GLY A 172 -24.74 -9.26 -1.08
N VAL A 173 -24.47 -8.22 -0.28
CA VAL A 173 -23.17 -7.53 -0.29
C VAL A 173 -22.18 -8.24 0.63
N ARG A 174 -20.97 -8.45 0.13
CA ARG A 174 -19.82 -8.90 0.94
C ARG A 174 -18.75 -7.81 0.95
N VAL A 175 -18.19 -7.52 2.12
CA VAL A 175 -17.14 -6.50 2.28
C VAL A 175 -15.91 -7.08 2.96
N SER A 176 -14.73 -6.75 2.45
CA SER A 176 -13.47 -7.12 3.11
C SER A 176 -13.28 -6.29 4.39
N ASN A 177 -12.56 -6.85 5.36
CA ASN A 177 -12.20 -6.14 6.59
C ASN A 177 -10.72 -5.69 6.53
N PRO A 178 -10.41 -4.53 5.92
CA PRO A 178 -9.05 -4.06 5.76
C PRO A 178 -8.38 -3.79 7.11
N LYS A 179 -7.13 -4.23 7.26
CA LYS A 179 -6.31 -3.95 8.45
C LYS A 179 -5.51 -2.66 8.31
N GLY A 180 -5.31 -2.20 7.09
CA GLY A 180 -4.58 -0.96 6.80
C GLY A 180 -5.04 -0.26 5.53
N ALA A 181 -4.35 0.82 5.16
CA ALA A 181 -4.72 1.74 4.09
C ALA A 181 -6.11 2.38 4.33
N PHE A 182 -6.78 2.86 3.30
CA PHE A 182 -8.13 3.41 3.38
C PHE A 182 -9.00 2.92 2.20
N TYR A 183 -8.82 1.65 1.87
CA TYR A 183 -9.57 0.94 0.83
C TYR A 183 -10.21 -0.31 1.41
N CYS A 184 -11.30 -0.73 0.83
CA CYS A 184 -11.87 -2.06 1.01
C CYS A 184 -12.36 -2.58 -0.33
N ILE A 185 -12.42 -3.90 -0.46
CA ILE A 185 -13.05 -4.56 -1.60
C ILE A 185 -14.47 -4.90 -1.20
N VAL A 186 -15.39 -4.61 -2.09
CA VAL A 186 -16.82 -4.89 -1.92
C VAL A 186 -17.28 -5.74 -3.09
N GLU A 187 -17.86 -6.88 -2.80
CA GLU A 187 -18.58 -7.70 -3.75
C GLU A 187 -20.05 -7.32 -3.69
N LEU A 188 -20.57 -6.89 -4.83
CA LEU A 188 -21.96 -6.47 -4.97
C LEU A 188 -22.76 -7.59 -5.66
N PRO A 189 -24.06 -7.75 -5.36
CA PRO A 189 -24.95 -8.72 -6.02
C PRO A 189 -25.35 -8.22 -7.41
N VAL A 190 -24.38 -8.01 -8.28
CA VAL A 190 -24.55 -7.52 -9.66
C VAL A 190 -23.68 -8.36 -10.60
N ASP A 191 -24.14 -8.57 -11.83
CA ASP A 191 -23.45 -9.37 -12.82
C ASP A 191 -22.18 -8.69 -13.34
N ASP A 192 -22.17 -7.34 -13.40
CA ASP A 192 -21.09 -6.53 -13.93
C ASP A 192 -20.93 -5.25 -13.11
N ALA A 193 -19.84 -5.19 -12.33
CA ALA A 193 -19.55 -4.06 -11.45
C ALA A 193 -19.17 -2.77 -12.23
N GLU A 194 -18.63 -2.89 -13.45
CA GLU A 194 -18.30 -1.74 -14.29
C GLU A 194 -19.58 -1.11 -14.85
N LEU A 195 -20.49 -1.90 -15.36
CA LEU A 195 -21.81 -1.44 -15.81
C LEU A 195 -22.61 -0.83 -14.66
N PHE A 196 -22.58 -1.45 -13.48
CA PHE A 196 -23.21 -0.89 -12.27
C PHE A 196 -22.60 0.48 -11.90
N SER A 197 -21.27 0.60 -11.87
CA SER A 197 -20.58 1.86 -11.57
C SER A 197 -20.94 2.94 -12.58
N LYS A 198 -21.00 2.61 -13.86
CA LYS A 198 -21.42 3.52 -14.93
C LYS A 198 -22.87 3.98 -14.76
N TRP A 199 -23.75 3.05 -14.41
CA TRP A 199 -25.16 3.36 -14.13
C TRP A 199 -25.29 4.32 -12.94
N MET A 200 -24.56 4.05 -11.85
CA MET A 200 -24.50 4.92 -10.67
C MET A 200 -24.12 6.36 -11.03
N LEU A 201 -23.14 6.53 -11.93
CA LEU A 201 -22.65 7.84 -12.34
C LEU A 201 -23.57 8.56 -13.31
N THR A 202 -24.32 7.84 -14.16
CA THR A 202 -25.03 8.44 -15.31
C THR A 202 -26.53 8.42 -15.19
N LYS A 203 -27.10 7.51 -14.40
CA LYS A 203 -28.55 7.26 -14.35
C LYS A 203 -29.12 7.35 -12.94
N PHE A 204 -28.35 6.98 -11.93
CA PHE A 204 -28.84 7.05 -10.56
C PHE A 204 -28.97 8.50 -10.12
N SER A 205 -30.12 8.84 -9.52
CA SER A 205 -30.32 10.12 -8.83
C SER A 205 -31.05 9.86 -7.52
N ASP A 206 -30.46 10.28 -6.42
CA ASP A 206 -31.18 10.35 -5.13
C ASP A 206 -32.04 11.63 -5.17
N LYS A 207 -33.35 11.45 -5.15
CA LYS A 207 -34.31 12.56 -5.08
C LYS A 207 -34.37 13.01 -3.61
N LYS A 208 -33.36 13.68 -3.12
CA LYS A 208 -33.43 14.47 -1.91
C LYS A 208 -33.37 15.96 -2.24
#